data_c191f565f6b9fdefa3aef18ec55e4e41
#
_entry.id   c191f565f6b9fdefa3aef18ec55e4e41
#
_cell.length_a   1.000
_cell.length_b   1.000
_cell.length_c   1.000
_cell.angle_alpha   90.00
_cell.angle_beta   90.00
_cell.angle_gamma   90.00
#
_symmetry.space_group_name_H-M   'P 1'
#
loop_
_entity.id
_entity.type
_entity.pdbx_description
1 polymer ?
#
loop_
_entity_poly.entity_id
_entity_poly.type
_entity_poly.pdbx_seq_one_letter_code
_entity_poly.pdbx_strand_id
1 'polypeptide(L)'
;MTTRLELLPDVYLTAVQTSRFKTACFSLSFLRPLRAGEAAMNALLPSVLLRGSEKTPSIRAIADRLDELRGASIGALVRKKGEIQLTGLFADCLEDQYAGEAVFSHLLDFVSELLFCPRTEHGAFVPELVSQECRNLQNAMQSVLDDKSAYCEIGRAHV
;
A
#
# COMPACT_ATOMS: atom_id res chain seq x y z
N MET A 1 22.37 -3.60 8.70
CA MET A 1 22.92 -2.25 8.39
C MET A 1 21.80 -1.39 7.83
N THR A 2 21.71 -0.13 8.25
CA THR A 2 20.67 0.80 7.73
C THR A 2 21.35 1.90 6.92
N THR A 3 20.88 2.12 5.71
CA THR A 3 21.38 3.15 4.80
C THR A 3 20.21 4.03 4.38
N ARG A 4 20.39 5.36 4.39
CA ARG A 4 19.40 6.32 3.88
C ARG A 4 20.05 7.20 2.83
N LEU A 5 19.40 7.32 1.69
CA LEU A 5 19.83 8.11 0.54
C LEU A 5 18.72 9.07 0.14
N GLU A 6 19.06 10.29 -0.21
CA GLU A 6 18.18 11.21 -0.89
C GLU A 6 18.36 11.00 -2.40
N LEU A 7 17.29 10.56 -3.07
CA LEU A 7 17.31 10.27 -4.51
C LEU A 7 16.98 11.52 -5.35
N LEU A 8 16.04 12.32 -4.86
CA LEU A 8 15.59 13.59 -5.41
C LEU A 8 15.18 14.48 -4.23
N PRO A 9 15.00 15.80 -4.40
CA PRO A 9 14.47 16.66 -3.35
C PRO A 9 13.20 16.08 -2.76
N ASP A 10 13.18 15.89 -1.43
CA ASP A 10 12.10 15.29 -0.65
C ASP A 10 11.77 13.82 -0.95
N VAL A 11 12.61 13.10 -1.73
CA VAL A 11 12.46 11.67 -2.02
C VAL A 11 13.61 10.89 -1.41
N TYR A 12 13.31 10.05 -0.45
CA TYR A 12 14.30 9.29 0.32
C TYR A 12 14.13 7.79 0.14
N LEU A 13 15.24 7.10 -0.06
CA LEU A 13 15.33 5.65 0.04
C LEU A 13 15.95 5.28 1.40
N THR A 14 15.28 4.45 2.17
CA THR A 14 15.85 3.85 3.37
C THR A 14 15.93 2.35 3.17
N ALA A 15 17.13 1.80 3.15
CA ALA A 15 17.38 0.38 3.02
C ALA A 15 17.86 -0.21 4.37
N VAL A 16 17.26 -1.32 4.79
CA VAL A 16 17.65 -2.08 5.97
C VAL A 16 18.07 -3.47 5.55
N GLN A 17 19.35 -3.72 5.52
CA GLN A 17 19.89 -5.02 5.16
C GLN A 17 19.97 -5.93 6.40
N THR A 18 19.39 -7.12 6.30
CA THR A 18 19.41 -8.15 7.36
C THR A 18 19.40 -9.54 6.73
N SER A 19 20.05 -10.49 7.38
CA SER A 19 20.04 -11.90 6.99
C SER A 19 19.10 -12.76 7.85
N ARG A 20 18.26 -12.12 8.68
CA ARG A 20 17.39 -12.83 9.63
C ARG A 20 16.13 -13.41 8.99
N PHE A 21 15.74 -12.90 7.84
CA PHE A 21 14.49 -13.25 7.16
C PHE A 21 14.79 -13.81 5.77
N LYS A 22 13.91 -14.68 5.31
CA LYS A 22 13.94 -15.23 3.95
C LYS A 22 13.10 -14.42 2.98
N THR A 23 12.46 -13.37 3.46
CA THR A 23 11.61 -12.47 2.69
C THR A 23 12.25 -11.09 2.61
N ALA A 24 12.06 -10.44 1.47
CA ALA A 24 12.34 -9.03 1.27
C ALA A 24 11.01 -8.27 1.26
N CYS A 25 11.00 -7.08 1.86
CA CYS A 25 9.83 -6.21 1.83
C CYS A 25 10.23 -4.78 1.47
N PHE A 26 9.32 -4.06 0.85
CA PHE A 26 9.47 -2.63 0.62
C PHE A 26 8.14 -1.91 0.72
N SER A 27 8.20 -0.59 0.88
CA SER A 27 7.02 0.27 0.83
C SER A 27 7.32 1.54 0.04
N LEU A 28 6.38 1.95 -0.78
CA LEU A 28 6.34 3.27 -1.40
C LEU A 28 5.34 4.11 -0.60
N SER A 29 5.83 5.17 0.04
CA SER A 29 5.05 5.92 1.02
C SER A 29 5.08 7.41 0.73
N PHE A 30 3.93 8.05 0.80
CA PHE A 30 3.75 9.48 0.69
C PHE A 30 3.39 10.05 2.06
N LEU A 31 4.13 11.07 2.48
CA LEU A 31 3.89 11.76 3.75
C LEU A 31 3.19 13.09 3.46
N ARG A 32 2.07 13.33 4.10
CA ARG A 32 1.30 14.56 3.99
C ARG A 32 0.86 15.06 5.37
N PRO A 33 0.75 16.38 5.56
CA PRO A 33 0.08 16.90 6.75
C PRO A 33 -1.34 16.33 6.85
N LEU A 34 -1.74 15.93 8.04
CA LEU A 34 -3.08 15.39 8.29
C LEU A 34 -4.09 16.55 8.28
N ARG A 35 -4.97 16.54 7.28
CA ARG A 35 -6.05 17.55 7.12
C ARG A 35 -7.39 16.85 7.08
N ALA A 36 -8.35 17.29 7.89
CA ALA A 36 -9.66 16.65 8.02
C ALA A 36 -10.40 16.48 6.67
N GLY A 37 -10.32 17.48 5.77
CA GLY A 37 -10.97 17.40 4.46
C GLY A 37 -10.31 16.46 3.45
N GLU A 38 -9.05 16.08 3.65
CA GLU A 38 -8.27 15.27 2.70
C GLU A 38 -7.98 13.85 3.22
N ALA A 39 -8.01 13.66 4.53
CA ALA A 39 -7.52 12.44 5.18
C ALA A 39 -8.24 11.17 4.68
N ALA A 40 -9.55 11.22 4.51
CA ALA A 40 -10.35 10.09 4.03
C ALA A 40 -10.02 9.75 2.56
N MET A 41 -9.87 10.76 1.70
CA MET A 41 -9.51 10.55 0.29
C MET A 41 -8.10 10.00 0.16
N ASN A 42 -7.14 10.52 0.93
CA ASN A 42 -5.78 10.01 0.96
C ASN A 42 -5.73 8.55 1.46
N ALA A 43 -6.56 8.20 2.44
CA ALA A 43 -6.65 6.83 2.95
C ALA A 43 -7.30 5.86 1.94
N LEU A 44 -8.21 6.35 1.10
CA LEU A 44 -8.89 5.57 0.08
C LEU A 44 -7.98 5.22 -1.10
N LEU A 45 -7.09 6.15 -1.49
CA LEU A 45 -6.27 6.05 -2.69
C LEU A 45 -5.52 4.72 -2.83
N PRO A 46 -4.78 4.22 -1.84
CA PRO A 46 -4.07 2.94 -1.96
C PRO A 46 -5.00 1.77 -2.28
N SER A 47 -6.19 1.73 -1.68
CA SER A 47 -7.19 0.68 -1.93
C SER A 47 -7.74 0.74 -3.36
N VAL A 48 -7.96 1.94 -3.90
CA VAL A 48 -8.39 2.11 -5.30
C VAL A 48 -7.30 1.66 -6.27
N LEU A 49 -6.03 1.99 -6.01
CA LEU A 49 -4.89 1.56 -6.83
C LEU A 49 -4.77 0.03 -6.90
N LEU A 50 -5.08 -0.67 -5.81
CA LEU A 50 -5.08 -2.14 -5.75
C LEU A 50 -6.29 -2.80 -6.45
N ARG A 51 -7.14 -2.03 -7.12
CA ARG A 51 -8.23 -2.56 -7.97
C ARG A 51 -7.81 -2.88 -9.39
N GLY A 52 -6.66 -2.37 -9.82
CA GLY A 52 -6.05 -2.69 -11.12
C GLY A 52 -5.25 -1.55 -11.72
N SER A 53 -4.42 -1.92 -12.67
CA SER A 53 -3.67 -1.02 -13.54
C SER A 53 -4.20 -1.09 -14.98
N GLU A 54 -3.61 -0.31 -15.86
CA GLU A 54 -3.89 -0.41 -17.30
C GLU A 54 -3.56 -1.79 -17.86
N LYS A 55 -2.46 -2.41 -17.42
CA LYS A 55 -2.02 -3.74 -17.88
C LYS A 55 -2.64 -4.88 -17.09
N THR A 56 -2.94 -4.64 -15.81
CA THR A 56 -3.47 -5.63 -14.87
C THR A 56 -4.84 -5.15 -14.36
N PRO A 57 -5.91 -5.24 -15.17
CA PRO A 57 -7.13 -4.44 -14.99
C PRO A 57 -8.11 -5.00 -13.94
N SER A 58 -7.76 -6.06 -13.20
CA SER A 58 -8.67 -6.68 -12.23
C SER A 58 -7.91 -7.26 -11.02
N ILE A 59 -8.61 -7.41 -9.90
CA ILE A 59 -8.08 -8.06 -8.69
C ILE A 59 -7.60 -9.49 -9.00
N ARG A 60 -8.31 -10.21 -9.85
CA ARG A 60 -7.92 -11.56 -10.26
C ARG A 60 -6.59 -11.53 -11.02
N ALA A 61 -6.43 -10.62 -11.98
CA ALA A 61 -5.18 -10.48 -12.70
C ALA A 61 -4.02 -10.05 -11.79
N ILE A 62 -4.29 -9.23 -10.76
CA ILE A 62 -3.32 -8.91 -9.71
C ILE A 62 -2.93 -10.17 -8.92
N ALA A 63 -3.91 -10.98 -8.51
CA ALA A 63 -3.65 -12.22 -7.78
C ALA A 63 -2.84 -13.22 -8.63
N ASP A 64 -3.24 -13.43 -9.89
CA ASP A 64 -2.52 -14.30 -10.83
C ASP A 64 -1.04 -13.81 -10.98
N ARG A 65 -0.83 -12.50 -11.07
CA ARG A 65 0.52 -11.92 -11.16
C ARG A 65 1.35 -12.12 -9.88
N LEU A 66 0.73 -12.00 -8.72
CA LEU A 66 1.41 -12.25 -7.44
C LEU A 66 1.76 -13.73 -7.25
N ASP A 67 0.91 -14.63 -7.73
CA ASP A 67 1.20 -16.08 -7.73
C ASP A 67 2.39 -16.41 -8.64
N GLU A 68 2.48 -15.79 -9.83
CA GLU A 68 3.67 -15.88 -10.70
C GLU A 68 4.94 -15.39 -9.99
N LEU A 69 4.82 -14.41 -9.10
CA LEU A 69 5.91 -13.87 -8.27
C LEU A 69 6.10 -14.66 -6.97
N ARG A 70 5.92 -15.99 -7.03
CA ARG A 70 6.13 -16.92 -5.92
C ARG A 70 5.27 -16.64 -4.70
N GLY A 71 4.03 -16.19 -4.92
CA GLY A 71 3.12 -15.85 -3.84
C GLY A 71 3.50 -14.56 -3.11
N ALA A 72 4.07 -13.60 -3.84
CA ALA A 72 4.31 -12.26 -3.31
C ALA A 72 3.01 -11.62 -2.81
N SER A 73 3.11 -10.66 -1.92
CA SER A 73 1.95 -9.93 -1.42
C SER A 73 2.09 -8.43 -1.62
N ILE A 74 0.96 -7.76 -1.81
CA ILE A 74 0.85 -6.30 -1.87
C ILE A 74 -0.32 -5.86 -1.00
N GLY A 75 -0.15 -4.74 -0.29
CA GLY A 75 -1.20 -4.18 0.55
C GLY A 75 -1.22 -2.66 0.58
N ALA A 76 -2.37 -2.11 0.95
CA ALA A 76 -2.52 -0.69 1.22
C ALA A 76 -1.81 -0.32 2.53
N LEU A 77 -1.08 0.78 2.51
CA LEU A 77 -0.41 1.34 3.66
C LEU A 77 -1.04 2.68 4.01
N VAL A 78 -1.75 2.72 5.14
CA VAL A 78 -2.34 3.95 5.68
C VAL A 78 -2.03 4.02 7.16
N ARG A 79 -1.32 5.06 7.58
CA ARG A 79 -0.92 5.26 8.98
C ARG A 79 -0.97 6.73 9.34
N LYS A 80 -1.16 7.01 10.63
CA LYS A 80 -0.99 8.32 11.23
C LYS A 80 0.22 8.30 12.15
N LYS A 81 1.04 9.34 12.08
CA LYS A 81 2.14 9.58 13.02
C LYS A 81 2.15 11.08 13.39
N GLY A 82 1.66 11.39 14.59
CA GLY A 82 1.42 12.79 14.97
C GLY A 82 0.44 13.45 14.00
N GLU A 83 0.79 14.60 13.48
CA GLU A 83 0.00 15.36 12.49
C GLU A 83 0.37 15.01 11.02
N ILE A 84 1.05 13.89 10.79
CA ILE A 84 1.41 13.41 9.46
C ILE A 84 0.59 12.16 9.13
N GLN A 85 -0.05 12.18 7.97
CA GLN A 85 -0.63 11.01 7.34
C GLN A 85 0.40 10.38 6.40
N LEU A 86 0.58 9.08 6.51
CA LEU A 86 1.40 8.28 5.64
C LEU A 86 0.48 7.35 4.85
N THR A 87 0.52 7.45 3.52
CA THR A 87 -0.26 6.62 2.60
C THR A 87 0.62 6.05 1.52
N GLY A 88 0.29 4.87 1.01
CA GLY A 88 1.07 4.23 -0.04
C GLY A 88 0.77 2.75 -0.18
N LEU A 89 1.72 2.03 -0.72
CA LEU A 89 1.66 0.58 -0.90
C LEU A 89 2.85 -0.06 -0.19
N PHE A 90 2.64 -1.22 0.37
CA PHE A 90 3.71 -2.11 0.82
C PHE A 90 3.65 -3.43 0.05
N ALA A 91 4.79 -4.08 -0.07
CA ALA A 91 4.89 -5.38 -0.73
C ALA A 91 5.96 -6.21 -0.06
N ASP A 92 5.76 -7.53 -0.07
CA ASP A 92 6.75 -8.50 0.37
C ASP A 92 6.78 -9.71 -0.56
N CYS A 93 7.96 -10.29 -0.68
CA CYS A 93 8.19 -11.49 -1.48
C CYS A 93 9.29 -12.35 -0.87
N LEU A 94 9.43 -13.56 -1.38
CA LEU A 94 10.58 -14.38 -1.12
C LEU A 94 11.86 -13.71 -1.67
N GLU A 95 12.94 -13.70 -0.90
CA GLU A 95 14.22 -13.15 -1.35
C GLU A 95 14.78 -13.95 -2.53
N ASP A 96 15.36 -13.27 -3.53
CA ASP A 96 15.80 -13.86 -4.81
C ASP A 96 16.67 -15.08 -4.65
N GLN A 97 17.56 -15.12 -3.64
CA GLN A 97 18.41 -16.29 -3.37
C GLN A 97 17.62 -17.55 -3.00
N TYR A 98 16.40 -17.43 -2.43
CA TYR A 98 15.52 -18.53 -2.08
C TYR A 98 14.49 -18.83 -3.16
N ALA A 99 14.13 -17.80 -3.94
CA ALA A 99 13.22 -17.94 -5.07
C ALA A 99 13.88 -18.57 -6.29
N GLY A 100 15.21 -18.43 -6.43
CA GLY A 100 15.96 -18.89 -7.61
C GLY A 100 15.80 -18.00 -8.84
N GLU A 101 15.18 -16.83 -8.68
CA GLU A 101 14.92 -15.85 -9.73
C GLU A 101 14.76 -14.44 -9.15
N ALA A 102 14.78 -13.41 -9.99
CA ALA A 102 14.72 -12.00 -9.60
C ALA A 102 13.29 -11.53 -9.24
N VAL A 103 12.69 -12.12 -8.20
CA VAL A 103 11.32 -11.80 -7.78
C VAL A 103 11.19 -10.37 -7.27
N PHE A 104 12.16 -9.89 -6.49
CA PHE A 104 12.10 -8.56 -5.88
C PHE A 104 12.02 -7.43 -6.91
N SER A 105 12.84 -7.47 -7.97
CA SER A 105 12.80 -6.45 -9.01
C SER A 105 11.49 -6.49 -9.80
N HIS A 106 10.99 -7.67 -10.14
CA HIS A 106 9.71 -7.82 -10.84
C HIS A 106 8.52 -7.35 -9.97
N LEU A 107 8.57 -7.58 -8.65
CA LEU A 107 7.56 -7.08 -7.73
C LEU A 107 7.62 -5.55 -7.63
N LEU A 108 8.83 -4.96 -7.59
CA LEU A 108 9.00 -3.51 -7.58
C LEU A 108 8.43 -2.86 -8.85
N ASP A 109 8.70 -3.45 -10.02
CA ASP A 109 8.13 -3.01 -11.30
C ASP A 109 6.61 -3.09 -11.28
N PHE A 110 6.05 -4.17 -10.74
CA PHE A 110 4.61 -4.36 -10.65
C PHE A 110 3.94 -3.35 -9.69
N VAL A 111 4.52 -3.10 -8.52
CA VAL A 111 4.02 -2.07 -7.60
C VAL A 111 4.11 -0.67 -8.22
N SER A 112 5.19 -0.40 -8.96
CA SER A 112 5.35 0.85 -9.69
C SER A 112 4.30 1.01 -10.79
N GLU A 113 3.96 -0.07 -11.50
CA GLU A 113 2.86 -0.07 -12.48
C GLU A 113 1.52 0.28 -11.83
N LEU A 114 1.16 -0.38 -10.72
CA LEU A 114 -0.07 -0.09 -9.98
C LEU A 114 -0.17 1.37 -9.52
N LEU A 115 0.97 1.96 -9.14
CA LEU A 115 1.04 3.32 -8.63
C LEU A 115 1.00 4.38 -9.73
N PHE A 116 1.75 4.18 -10.82
CA PHE A 116 1.97 5.20 -11.86
C PHE A 116 1.14 5.01 -13.11
N CYS A 117 0.59 3.80 -13.32
CA CYS A 117 -0.29 3.47 -14.44
C CYS A 117 -1.61 2.86 -13.94
N PRO A 118 -2.32 3.53 -13.00
CA PRO A 118 -3.56 3.00 -12.46
C PRO A 118 -4.63 2.89 -13.55
N ARG A 119 -5.59 2.00 -13.34
CA ARG A 119 -6.75 1.90 -14.22
C ARG A 119 -7.61 3.16 -14.12
N THR A 120 -7.70 3.88 -15.24
CA THR A 120 -8.47 5.13 -15.35
C THR A 120 -9.43 5.08 -16.54
N GLU A 121 -10.50 5.85 -16.48
CA GLU A 121 -11.43 6.11 -17.57
C GLU A 121 -11.59 7.62 -17.71
N HIS A 122 -11.39 8.13 -18.92
CA HIS A 122 -11.46 9.58 -19.22
C HIS A 122 -10.55 10.45 -18.32
N GLY A 123 -9.40 9.92 -17.89
CA GLY A 123 -8.44 10.64 -17.03
C GLY A 123 -8.80 10.69 -15.55
N ALA A 124 -9.80 9.92 -15.11
CA ALA A 124 -10.21 9.78 -13.72
C ALA A 124 -10.24 8.31 -13.30
N PHE A 125 -10.20 8.03 -12.01
CA PHE A 125 -10.45 6.69 -11.51
C PHE A 125 -11.87 6.23 -11.86
N VAL A 126 -12.03 4.93 -12.15
CA VAL A 126 -13.33 4.32 -12.46
C VAL A 126 -14.31 4.55 -11.31
N PRO A 127 -15.45 5.25 -11.52
CA PRO A 127 -16.35 5.67 -10.44
C PRO A 127 -16.90 4.51 -9.61
N GLU A 128 -17.17 3.37 -10.24
CA GLU A 128 -17.68 2.17 -9.58
C GLU A 128 -16.67 1.60 -8.59
N LEU A 129 -15.37 1.58 -8.95
CA LEU A 129 -14.29 1.10 -8.08
C LEU A 129 -14.10 2.03 -6.89
N VAL A 130 -14.11 3.35 -7.12
CA VAL A 130 -14.04 4.34 -6.04
C VAL A 130 -15.22 4.19 -5.09
N SER A 131 -16.45 4.08 -5.62
CA SER A 131 -17.66 3.92 -4.82
C SER A 131 -17.65 2.62 -4.00
N GLN A 132 -17.10 1.55 -4.56
CA GLN A 132 -16.95 0.28 -3.84
C GLN A 132 -15.95 0.41 -2.70
N GLU A 133 -14.79 1.04 -2.93
CA GLU A 133 -13.81 1.23 -1.87
C GLU A 133 -14.28 2.21 -0.78
N CYS A 134 -15.06 3.23 -1.14
CA CYS A 134 -15.73 4.07 -0.15
C CYS A 134 -16.63 3.25 0.78
N ARG A 135 -17.46 2.36 0.23
CA ARG A 135 -18.32 1.46 1.04
C ARG A 135 -17.49 0.52 1.90
N ASN A 136 -16.42 -0.06 1.34
CA ASN A 136 -15.53 -0.95 2.09
C ASN A 136 -14.89 -0.22 3.28
N LEU A 137 -14.40 1.00 3.06
CA LEU A 137 -13.82 1.83 4.12
C LEU A 137 -14.85 2.19 5.17
N GLN A 138 -16.06 2.59 4.78
CA GLN A 138 -17.15 2.88 5.72
C GLN A 138 -17.50 1.65 6.57
N ASN A 139 -17.63 0.47 5.95
CA ASN A 139 -17.90 -0.77 6.66
C ASN A 139 -16.76 -1.14 7.63
N ALA A 140 -15.50 -0.97 7.22
CA ALA A 140 -14.36 -1.20 8.09
C ALA A 140 -14.35 -0.25 9.30
N MET A 141 -14.68 1.02 9.09
CA MET A 141 -14.81 1.99 10.19
C MET A 141 -15.94 1.62 11.14
N GLN A 142 -17.10 1.20 10.60
CA GLN A 142 -18.23 0.76 11.42
C GLN A 142 -17.87 -0.48 12.25
N SER A 143 -17.19 -1.47 11.65
CA SER A 143 -16.79 -2.68 12.37
C SER A 143 -15.83 -2.40 13.54
N VAL A 144 -14.98 -1.38 13.44
CA VAL A 144 -14.11 -0.94 14.55
C VAL A 144 -14.93 -0.34 15.69
N LEU A 145 -15.99 0.40 15.39
CA LEU A 145 -16.89 0.95 16.41
C LEU A 145 -17.71 -0.15 17.13
N ASP A 146 -18.03 -1.23 16.41
CA ASP A 146 -18.77 -2.39 16.94
C ASP A 146 -17.85 -3.30 17.79
N ASP A 147 -16.53 -3.28 17.56
CA ASP A 147 -15.53 -3.98 18.37
C ASP A 147 -15.14 -3.15 19.60
N LYS A 148 -15.76 -3.48 20.75
CA LYS A 148 -15.51 -2.77 22.01
C LYS A 148 -14.06 -2.81 22.46
N SER A 149 -13.30 -3.86 22.15
CA SER A 149 -11.88 -3.99 22.49
C SER A 149 -11.03 -3.04 21.67
N ALA A 150 -11.22 -3.02 20.34
CA ALA A 150 -10.53 -2.10 19.44
C ALA A 150 -10.89 -0.62 19.75
N TYR A 151 -12.15 -0.35 20.08
CA TYR A 151 -12.60 1.00 20.45
C TYR A 151 -11.95 1.50 21.75
N CYS A 152 -11.76 0.63 22.77
CA CYS A 152 -11.07 0.97 24.02
C CYS A 152 -9.58 1.27 23.81
N GLU A 153 -8.92 0.61 22.83
CA GLU A 153 -7.52 0.89 22.51
C GLU A 153 -7.34 2.28 21.87
N ILE A 154 -8.29 2.70 21.02
CA ILE A 154 -8.32 4.05 20.45
C ILE A 154 -8.43 5.11 21.56
N GLY A 155 -9.27 4.86 22.57
CA GLY A 155 -9.44 5.75 23.73
C GLY A 155 -8.18 5.89 24.59
N ARG A 156 -7.37 4.85 24.72
CA ARG A 156 -6.08 4.88 25.46
C ARG A 156 -5.00 5.67 24.76
N ALA A 157 -5.03 5.78 23.45
CA ALA A 157 -4.02 6.51 22.67
C ALA A 157 -4.21 8.04 22.74
N HIS A 158 -5.27 8.52 23.38
CA HIS A 158 -5.61 9.94 23.51
C HIS A 158 -5.54 10.48 24.96
N VAL A 159 -5.00 9.70 25.92
CA VAL A 159 -4.76 10.15 27.30
C VAL A 159 -3.29 10.38 27.56
#